data_be8f9340919da87ff917fcedfa26deca
#
_entry.id   be8f9340919da87ff917fcedfa26deca
#
_cell.length_a   1.000
_cell.length_b   1.000
_cell.length_c   1.000
_cell.angle_alpha   90.00
_cell.angle_beta   90.00
_cell.angle_gamma   90.00
#
_symmetry.space_group_name_H-M   'P 1'
#
loop_
_entity.id
_entity.type
_entity.pdbx_description
1 polymer ?
#
loop_
_entity_poly.entity_id
_entity_poly.type
_entity_poly.pdbx_seq_one_letter_code
_entity_poly.pdbx_strand_id
1 'polypeptide(L)'
;MQLKVWRRLLKKEIQILKENSLESLTKISTVASIGGGPIGAGWAAHFLAKGLNVKCYLHSENEIDDYKSLIKTAWETLEKLGIDKTASLEKMQIFTNLKESLSEVDFVQES
;
A
#
# COMPACT_ATOMS: atom_id res chain seq x y z
N MET A 1 5.91 -10.96 -12.05
CA MET A 1 4.64 -10.57 -11.43
C MET A 1 4.66 -9.15 -10.90
N GLN A 2 5.74 -8.74 -10.32
CA GLN A 2 5.95 -7.40 -9.76
C GLN A 2 5.85 -6.30 -10.80
N LEU A 3 6.53 -6.49 -11.94
CA LEU A 3 6.50 -5.52 -13.02
C LEU A 3 5.10 -5.30 -13.59
N LYS A 4 4.28 -6.36 -13.64
CA LYS A 4 2.89 -6.25 -14.10
C LYS A 4 2.07 -5.40 -13.16
N VAL A 5 2.31 -5.52 -11.87
CA VAL A 5 1.60 -4.77 -10.86
C VAL A 5 1.98 -3.30 -10.92
N TRP A 6 3.28 -3.00 -11.01
CA TRP A 6 3.78 -1.64 -11.21
C TRP A 6 3.17 -1.00 -12.46
N ARG A 7 3.13 -1.74 -13.56
CA ARG A 7 2.55 -1.25 -14.81
C ARG A 7 1.07 -0.93 -14.66
N ARG A 8 0.33 -1.76 -13.94
CA ARG A 8 -1.10 -1.48 -13.68
C ARG A 8 -1.28 -0.24 -12.85
N LEU A 9 -0.47 -0.09 -11.80
CA LEU A 9 -0.53 1.08 -10.94
C LEU A 9 -0.19 2.35 -11.71
N LEU A 10 0.89 2.32 -12.48
CA LEU A 10 1.30 3.45 -13.32
C LEU A 10 0.25 3.78 -14.37
N LYS A 11 -0.33 2.77 -15.01
CA LYS A 11 -1.40 2.99 -15.99
C LYS A 11 -2.61 3.65 -15.37
N LYS A 12 -2.97 3.24 -14.16
CA LYS A 12 -4.10 3.83 -13.45
C LYS A 12 -3.82 5.29 -13.08
N GLU A 13 -2.62 5.59 -12.59
CA GLU A 13 -2.21 6.95 -12.31
C GLU A 13 -2.22 7.82 -13.58
N ILE A 14 -1.70 7.29 -14.67
CA ILE A 14 -1.70 7.98 -15.97
C ILE A 14 -3.13 8.21 -16.46
N GLN A 15 -4.00 7.21 -16.31
CA GLN A 15 -5.40 7.33 -16.71
C GLN A 15 -6.10 8.43 -15.94
N ILE A 16 -5.89 8.48 -14.64
CA ILE A 16 -6.46 9.52 -13.78
C ILE A 16 -5.94 10.90 -14.18
N LEU A 17 -4.65 11.01 -14.47
CA LEU A 17 -4.05 12.27 -14.93
C LEU A 17 -4.59 12.69 -16.30
N LYS A 18 -4.79 11.72 -17.21
CA LYS A 18 -5.38 11.99 -18.54
C LYS A 18 -6.81 12.50 -18.45
N GLU A 19 -7.55 12.01 -17.50
CA GLU A 19 -8.90 12.47 -17.25
C GLU A 19 -8.92 13.83 -16.59
N ASN A 20 -7.75 14.37 -16.28
CA ASN A 20 -7.56 15.67 -15.64
C ASN A 20 -8.36 15.79 -14.36
N SER A 21 -8.45 14.69 -13.62
CA SER A 21 -9.28 14.55 -12.44
C SER A 21 -8.43 14.43 -11.20
N LEU A 22 -7.93 15.56 -10.71
CA LEU A 22 -7.29 15.62 -9.40
C LEU A 22 -8.22 15.09 -8.31
N GLU A 23 -9.52 15.26 -8.52
CA GLU A 23 -10.55 14.73 -7.61
C GLU A 23 -10.49 13.19 -7.54
N SER A 24 -10.28 12.52 -8.67
CA SER A 24 -10.16 11.05 -8.69
C SER A 24 -8.92 10.58 -7.94
N LEU A 25 -7.80 11.31 -8.05
CA LEU A 25 -6.59 11.02 -7.29
C LEU A 25 -6.81 11.24 -5.79
N THR A 26 -7.48 12.32 -5.42
CA THR A 26 -7.76 12.63 -4.02
C THR A 26 -8.80 11.71 -3.41
N LYS A 27 -9.58 11.01 -4.23
CA LYS A 27 -10.55 10.01 -3.77
C LYS A 27 -9.91 8.69 -3.36
N ILE A 28 -8.70 8.39 -3.83
CA ILE A 28 -8.00 7.20 -3.40
C ILE A 28 -7.42 7.47 -2.02
N SER A 29 -8.02 6.90 -1.01
CA SER A 29 -7.60 7.09 0.38
C SER A 29 -7.18 5.80 1.07
N THR A 30 -7.73 4.67 0.64
CA THR A 30 -7.48 3.37 1.27
C THR A 30 -7.13 2.32 0.24
N VAL A 31 -6.04 1.62 0.48
CA VAL A 31 -5.51 0.58 -0.40
C VAL A 31 -5.41 -0.71 0.38
N ALA A 32 -5.74 -1.83 -0.26
CA ALA A 32 -5.45 -3.14 0.29
C ALA A 32 -4.16 -3.67 -0.33
N SER A 33 -3.26 -4.17 0.51
CA SER A 33 -2.03 -4.83 0.06
C SER A 33 -2.13 -6.30 0.44
N ILE A 34 -2.19 -7.17 -0.56
CA ILE A 34 -2.37 -8.60 -0.39
C ILE A 34 -1.03 -9.31 -0.53
N GLY A 35 -0.61 -9.97 0.54
CA GLY A 35 0.61 -10.76 0.54
C GLY A 35 1.68 -10.23 1.48
N GLY A 36 2.39 -11.16 2.11
CA GLY A 36 3.53 -10.88 2.98
C GLY A 36 4.84 -10.91 2.20
N GLY A 37 5.94 -10.88 2.93
CA GLY A 37 7.26 -10.91 2.37
C GLY A 37 7.78 -9.53 1.95
N PRO A 38 9.03 -9.47 1.46
CA PRO A 38 9.69 -8.17 1.18
C PRO A 38 8.95 -7.32 0.18
N ILE A 39 8.34 -7.94 -0.80
CA ILE A 39 7.69 -7.21 -1.89
C ILE A 39 6.36 -6.64 -1.46
N GLY A 40 5.54 -7.45 -0.77
CA GLY A 40 4.28 -6.96 -0.20
C GLY A 40 4.52 -5.84 0.81
N ALA A 41 5.51 -6.01 1.67
CA ALA A 41 5.91 -4.99 2.64
C ALA A 41 6.39 -3.71 1.96
N GLY A 42 7.16 -3.84 0.87
CA GLY A 42 7.62 -2.70 0.09
C GLY A 42 6.48 -1.88 -0.49
N TRP A 43 5.47 -2.55 -1.05
CA TRP A 43 4.28 -1.88 -1.56
C TRP A 43 3.52 -1.15 -0.46
N ALA A 44 3.28 -1.85 0.66
CA ALA A 44 2.57 -1.26 1.78
C ALA A 44 3.28 -0.01 2.30
N ALA A 45 4.58 -0.08 2.48
CA ALA A 45 5.38 1.06 2.93
C ALA A 45 5.29 2.23 1.94
N HIS A 46 5.35 1.94 0.66
CA HIS A 46 5.24 2.95 -0.39
C HIS A 46 3.89 3.67 -0.34
N PHE A 47 2.80 2.94 -0.22
CA PHE A 47 1.47 3.55 -0.10
C PHE A 47 1.35 4.39 1.17
N LEU A 48 1.87 3.89 2.28
CA LEU A 48 1.88 4.66 3.54
C LEU A 48 2.67 5.96 3.39
N ALA A 49 3.79 5.90 2.70
CA ALA A 49 4.64 7.07 2.47
C ALA A 49 3.93 8.14 1.63
N LYS A 50 2.96 7.75 0.83
CA LYS A 50 2.11 8.66 0.06
C LYS A 50 0.92 9.19 0.86
N GLY A 51 0.80 8.81 2.11
CA GLY A 51 -0.27 9.29 3.00
C GLY A 51 -1.55 8.49 2.94
N LEU A 52 -1.53 7.32 2.30
CA LEU A 52 -2.71 6.48 2.17
C LEU A 52 -2.91 5.60 3.41
N ASN A 53 -4.15 5.20 3.64
CA ASN A 53 -4.47 4.15 4.59
C ASN A 53 -4.24 2.81 3.91
N VAL A 54 -3.59 1.87 4.59
CA VAL A 54 -3.26 0.59 4.00
C VAL A 54 -3.80 -0.54 4.85
N LYS A 55 -4.62 -1.39 4.23
CA LYS A 55 -5.09 -2.63 4.85
C LYS A 55 -4.25 -3.76 4.28
N CYS A 56 -3.46 -4.38 5.14
CA CYS A 56 -2.54 -5.45 4.74
C CYS A 56 -3.16 -6.81 5.07
N TYR A 57 -3.20 -7.69 4.08
CA TYR A 57 -3.59 -9.07 4.31
C TYR A 57 -2.36 -9.96 4.38
N LEU A 58 -2.27 -10.72 5.47
CA LEU A 58 -1.25 -11.76 5.64
C LEU A 58 -1.94 -13.11 5.81
N HIS A 59 -1.33 -14.13 5.25
CA HIS A 59 -1.90 -15.48 5.30
C HIS A 59 -1.98 -16.05 6.72
N SER A 60 -1.07 -15.64 7.59
CA SER A 60 -0.95 -16.19 8.93
C SER A 60 -0.45 -15.13 9.92
N GLU A 61 -0.90 -15.23 11.16
CA GLU A 61 -0.41 -14.38 12.25
C GLU A 61 1.08 -14.53 12.49
N ASN A 62 1.67 -15.68 12.13
CA ASN A 62 3.10 -15.93 12.26
C ASN A 62 3.94 -14.99 11.39
N GLU A 63 3.35 -14.38 10.37
CA GLU A 63 4.06 -13.49 9.47
C GLU A 63 4.08 -12.03 9.95
N ILE A 64 3.29 -11.70 10.95
CA ILE A 64 3.07 -10.29 11.36
C ILE A 64 4.36 -9.60 11.79
N ASP A 65 5.14 -10.22 12.65
CA ASP A 65 6.36 -9.60 13.18
C ASP A 65 7.40 -9.36 12.09
N ASP A 66 7.62 -10.35 11.23
CA ASP A 66 8.55 -10.22 10.11
C ASP A 66 8.07 -9.15 9.14
N TYR A 67 6.77 -9.11 8.86
CA TYR A 67 6.18 -8.13 7.98
C TYR A 67 6.36 -6.72 8.51
N LYS A 68 6.11 -6.49 9.80
CA LYS A 68 6.32 -5.19 10.43
C LYS A 68 7.78 -4.76 10.36
N SER A 69 8.71 -5.69 10.54
CA SER A 69 10.14 -5.40 10.44
C SER A 69 10.53 -4.98 9.03
N LEU A 70 9.98 -5.66 8.02
CA LEU A 70 10.23 -5.32 6.62
C LEU A 70 9.68 -3.93 6.28
N ILE A 71 8.48 -3.63 6.77
CA ILE A 71 7.87 -2.31 6.55
C ILE A 71 8.71 -1.22 7.22
N LYS A 72 9.16 -1.45 8.44
CA LYS A 72 9.98 -0.48 9.14
C LYS A 72 11.26 -0.16 8.39
N THR A 73 11.92 -1.19 7.86
CA THR A 73 13.13 -1.02 7.06
C THR A 73 12.86 -0.20 5.80
N ALA A 74 11.80 -0.54 5.08
CA ALA A 74 11.42 0.19 3.89
C ALA A 74 11.02 1.64 4.21
N TRP A 75 10.32 1.83 5.31
CA TRP A 75 9.90 3.16 5.77
C TRP A 75 11.09 4.07 6.04
N GLU A 76 12.12 3.57 6.70
CA GLU A 76 13.33 4.34 6.98
C GLU A 76 13.98 4.87 5.69
N THR A 77 14.00 4.04 4.66
CA THR A 77 14.51 4.45 3.35
C THR A 77 13.62 5.52 2.71
N LEU A 78 12.31 5.34 2.78
CA LEU A 78 11.36 6.27 2.19
C LEU A 78 11.37 7.62 2.90
N GLU A 79 11.53 7.64 4.22
CA GLU A 79 11.66 8.89 4.97
C GLU A 79 12.85 9.73 4.47
N LYS A 80 13.96 9.08 4.13
CA LYS A 80 15.14 9.77 3.61
C LYS A 80 14.89 10.38 2.23
N LEU A 81 14.00 9.77 1.44
CA LEU A 81 13.64 10.25 0.12
C LEU A 81 12.54 11.32 0.15
N GLY A 82 11.84 11.41 1.26
CA GLY A 82 10.72 12.33 1.44
C GLY A 82 9.37 11.61 1.40
N ILE A 83 8.56 11.85 2.40
CA ILE A 83 7.22 11.27 2.52
C ILE A 83 6.18 12.38 2.54
N ASP A 84 4.93 12.03 2.27
CA ASP A 84 3.81 12.95 2.36
C ASP A 84 3.64 13.47 3.79
N LYS A 85 3.15 14.70 3.93
CA LYS A 85 2.94 15.33 5.23
C LYS A 85 1.98 14.55 6.12
N THR A 86 1.03 13.85 5.52
CA THR A 86 0.04 13.06 6.23
C THR A 86 0.45 11.60 6.43
N ALA A 87 1.62 11.23 5.91
CA ALA A 87 2.10 9.85 5.98
C ALA A 87 2.39 9.44 7.43
N SER A 88 1.95 8.24 7.78
CA SER A 88 2.19 7.66 9.10
C SER A 88 2.06 6.14 9.04
N LEU A 89 2.93 5.45 9.77
CA LEU A 89 2.81 4.01 9.95
C LEU A 89 1.53 3.62 10.70
N GLU A 90 0.93 4.55 11.43
CA GLU A 90 -0.33 4.30 12.15
C GLU A 90 -1.52 4.11 11.21
N LYS A 91 -1.38 4.47 9.95
CA LYS A 91 -2.41 4.27 8.93
C LYS A 91 -2.43 2.85 8.38
N MET A 92 -1.59 1.97 8.88
CA MET A 92 -1.55 0.57 8.51
C MET A 92 -2.39 -0.27 9.46
N GLN A 93 -3.20 -1.16 8.87
CA GLN A 93 -3.93 -2.19 9.61
C GLN A 93 -3.59 -3.54 9.00
N ILE A 94 -3.38 -4.53 9.84
CA ILE A 94 -3.03 -5.89 9.41
C ILE A 94 -4.19 -6.83 9.69
N PHE A 95 -4.56 -7.61 8.69
CA PHE A 95 -5.64 -8.58 8.75
C PHE A 95 -5.16 -9.95 8.31
N THR A 96 -5.68 -10.99 8.93
CA THR A 96 -5.51 -12.37 8.46
C THR A 96 -6.79 -12.90 7.82
N ASN A 97 -7.81 -12.07 7.74
CA ASN A 97 -9.07 -12.34 7.04
C ASN A 97 -9.13 -11.51 5.77
N LEU A 98 -9.15 -12.19 4.63
CA LEU A 98 -9.11 -11.53 3.33
C LEU A 98 -10.32 -10.60 3.12
N LYS A 99 -11.50 -11.03 3.51
CA LYS A 99 -12.71 -10.23 3.35
C LYS A 99 -12.62 -8.90 4.10
N GLU A 100 -12.11 -8.93 5.32
CA GLU A 100 -11.93 -7.71 6.11
C GLU A 100 -10.92 -6.77 5.47
N SER A 101 -9.83 -7.32 4.92
CA SER A 101 -8.79 -6.51 4.31
C SER A 101 -9.27 -5.83 3.02
N LEU A 102 -10.26 -6.39 2.36
CA LEU A 102 -10.81 -5.84 1.11
C LEU A 102 -12.01 -4.91 1.32
N SER A 103 -12.49 -4.80 2.56
CA SER A 103 -13.65 -3.97 2.86
C SER A 103 -13.31 -2.47 2.72
N GLU A 104 -14.15 -1.74 1.99
CA GLU A 104 -14.02 -0.28 1.85
C GLU A 104 -12.67 0.20 1.36
N VAL A 105 -12.08 -0.53 0.40
CA VAL A 105 -10.82 -0.13 -0.22
C VAL A 105 -11.07 0.41 -1.62
N ASP A 106 -10.25 1.38 -2.01
CA ASP A 106 -10.33 2.02 -3.32
C ASP A 106 -9.49 1.31 -4.36
N PHE A 107 -8.48 0.56 -3.92
CA PHE A 107 -7.53 -0.09 -4.80
C PHE A 107 -6.95 -1.32 -4.10
N VAL A 108 -6.65 -2.36 -4.86
CA VAL A 108 -6.04 -3.59 -4.34
C VAL A 108 -4.73 -3.87 -5.05
N GLN A 109 -3.68 -4.04 -4.27
CA GLN A 109 -2.37 -4.44 -4.73
C GLN A 109 -2.13 -5.89 -4.30
N GLU A 110 -1.95 -6.77 -5.26
CA GLU A 110 -1.63 -8.18 -5.03
C GLU A 110 -0.17 -8.44 -5.41
N SER A 111 0.54 -9.08 -4.52
CA SER A 111 1.96 -9.40 -4.75
C SER A 111 2.25 -10.89 -4.65
#